data_40dd15bd17dd3a146a5504354ea3dc8f
#
_entry.id   40dd15bd17dd3a146a5504354ea3dc8f
#
_cell.length_a   1.000
_cell.length_b   1.000
_cell.length_c   1.000
_cell.angle_alpha   90.00
_cell.angle_beta   90.00
_cell.angle_gamma   90.00
#
_symmetry.space_group_name_H-M   'P 1'
#
loop_
_entity.id
_entity.type
_entity.pdbx_description
1 polymer ?
#
loop_
_entity_poly.entity_id
_entity_poly.type
_entity_poly.pdbx_seq_one_letter_code
_entity_poly.pdbx_strand_id
1 'polypeptide(L)'
;MYSLDDLLHLMNRLRDPQYGCPWDIKQTYTSIVPHTLEEAYEVADAIERGDFDHLQGELGDLLFQVVYYSQLAREEGRFEFAGVIDSITRKLIRRHPHVFPTGDLYAPLDVPQLSEEQVKQRWEQIKAEERAEKSDAPEQLSLLDDVPTALPSLSRAAKLQKRASQVGFDWPSALPVVDNVREELDEVLEAMAENDSAAIADEVGDLLFAAVNLARHLKVDPETALRGANAKFERRFRFIEQALRDTRRPIEDCTLEELDALWGEAKRQEKNMSSCG
;
A
#
# COMPACT_ATOMS: atom_id res chain seq x y z
N MET A 1 32.55 -2.77 -6.07
CA MET A 1 31.10 -2.69 -5.79
C MET A 1 30.64 -1.34 -6.29
N TYR A 2 29.57 -1.28 -7.04
CA TYR A 2 29.00 -0.01 -7.53
C TYR A 2 28.40 0.79 -6.38
N SER A 3 28.44 2.12 -6.51
CA SER A 3 27.94 3.11 -5.55
C SER A 3 26.66 3.78 -6.06
N LEU A 4 26.07 4.66 -5.24
CA LEU A 4 24.97 5.51 -5.67
C LEU A 4 25.40 6.45 -6.81
N ASP A 5 26.61 6.99 -6.76
CA ASP A 5 27.12 7.87 -7.83
C ASP A 5 27.27 7.12 -9.15
N ASP A 6 27.64 5.83 -9.12
CA ASP A 6 27.67 4.99 -10.32
C ASP A 6 26.27 4.77 -10.90
N LEU A 7 25.24 4.61 -10.05
CA LEU A 7 23.86 4.47 -10.48
C LEU A 7 23.31 5.76 -11.11
N LEU A 8 23.64 6.91 -10.53
CA LEU A 8 23.28 8.22 -11.08
C LEU A 8 24.00 8.45 -12.42
N HIS A 9 25.27 8.05 -12.53
CA HIS A 9 26.02 8.11 -13.77
C HIS A 9 25.42 7.18 -14.85
N LEU A 10 25.05 5.95 -14.46
CA LEU A 10 24.38 5.00 -15.34
C LEU A 10 23.09 5.60 -15.93
N MET A 11 22.21 6.18 -15.10
CA MET A 11 20.98 6.82 -15.53
C MET A 11 21.25 7.98 -16.51
N ASN A 12 22.22 8.82 -16.21
CA ASN A 12 22.63 9.90 -17.12
C ASN A 12 23.09 9.36 -18.48
N ARG A 13 23.79 8.21 -18.50
CA ARG A 13 24.22 7.54 -19.73
C ARG A 13 23.07 6.92 -20.49
N LEU A 14 22.11 6.29 -19.81
CA LEU A 14 20.91 5.71 -20.44
C LEU A 14 20.06 6.78 -21.13
N ARG A 15 20.01 7.99 -20.59
CA ARG A 15 19.23 9.11 -21.14
C ARG A 15 20.05 10.12 -21.92
N ASP A 16 21.31 9.81 -22.27
CA ASP A 16 22.10 10.67 -23.14
C ASP A 16 21.41 10.83 -24.50
N PRO A 17 21.13 12.07 -24.96
CA PRO A 17 20.32 12.30 -26.16
C PRO A 17 20.98 11.77 -27.45
N GLN A 18 22.29 11.58 -27.47
CA GLN A 18 23.04 11.15 -28.63
C GLN A 18 23.42 9.67 -28.61
N TYR A 19 23.77 9.15 -27.43
CA TYR A 19 24.35 7.81 -27.26
C TYR A 19 23.59 6.93 -26.28
N GLY A 20 22.52 7.41 -25.70
CA GLY A 20 21.73 6.68 -24.71
C GLY A 20 20.79 5.65 -25.33
N CYS A 21 20.02 5.01 -24.47
CA CYS A 21 19.03 4.02 -24.87
C CYS A 21 17.81 4.69 -25.51
N PRO A 22 17.42 4.31 -26.75
CA PRO A 22 16.26 4.92 -27.43
C PRO A 22 14.94 4.74 -26.68
N TRP A 23 14.81 3.73 -25.84
CA TRP A 23 13.63 3.53 -25.00
C TRP A 23 13.65 4.50 -23.82
N ASP A 24 14.76 4.56 -23.08
CA ASP A 24 14.90 5.43 -21.91
C ASP A 24 14.76 6.91 -22.25
N ILE A 25 15.34 7.35 -23.37
CA ILE A 25 15.26 8.76 -23.83
C ILE A 25 13.81 9.22 -24.02
N LYS A 26 12.92 8.32 -24.46
CA LYS A 26 11.51 8.65 -24.76
C LYS A 26 10.60 8.70 -23.53
N GLN A 27 11.06 8.19 -22.40
CA GLN A 27 10.23 8.11 -21.20
C GLN A 27 9.94 9.49 -20.60
N THR A 28 8.78 9.60 -19.99
CA THR A 28 8.26 10.77 -19.29
C THR A 28 7.88 10.39 -17.86
N TYR A 29 7.59 11.36 -17.00
CA TYR A 29 7.05 11.07 -15.66
C TYR A 29 5.86 10.13 -15.73
N THR A 30 4.89 10.41 -16.59
CA THR A 30 3.66 9.61 -16.70
C THR A 30 3.92 8.20 -17.20
N SER A 31 4.85 8.02 -18.15
CA SER A 31 5.14 6.68 -18.70
C SER A 31 5.87 5.77 -17.69
N ILE A 32 6.54 6.34 -16.69
CA ILE A 32 7.25 5.59 -15.64
C ILE A 32 6.34 5.24 -14.45
N VAL A 33 5.18 5.90 -14.27
CA VAL A 33 4.27 5.61 -13.15
C VAL A 33 3.87 4.13 -13.04
N PRO A 34 3.49 3.42 -14.14
CA PRO A 34 3.15 2.00 -14.04
C PRO A 34 4.30 1.16 -13.47
N HIS A 35 5.53 1.37 -13.93
CA HIS A 35 6.71 0.66 -13.43
C HIS A 35 6.96 0.94 -11.95
N THR A 36 6.83 2.19 -11.51
CA THR A 36 6.99 2.53 -10.08
C THR A 36 6.00 1.78 -9.19
N LEU A 37 4.76 1.59 -9.65
CA LEU A 37 3.74 0.83 -8.91
C LEU A 37 4.05 -0.68 -8.93
N GLU A 38 4.50 -1.20 -10.08
CA GLU A 38 4.93 -2.60 -10.25
C GLU A 38 6.04 -2.94 -9.27
N GLU A 39 7.16 -2.19 -9.28
CA GLU A 39 8.29 -2.41 -8.37
C GLU A 39 7.89 -2.31 -6.89
N ALA A 40 7.00 -1.38 -6.56
CA ALA A 40 6.50 -1.27 -5.18
C ALA A 40 5.68 -2.52 -4.76
N TYR A 41 4.93 -3.13 -5.67
CA TYR A 41 4.21 -4.37 -5.42
C TYR A 41 5.14 -5.59 -5.40
N GLU A 42 6.19 -5.63 -6.22
CA GLU A 42 7.19 -6.70 -6.21
C GLU A 42 7.98 -6.73 -4.91
N VAL A 43 8.36 -5.55 -4.38
CA VAL A 43 8.90 -5.43 -3.01
C VAL A 43 7.93 -6.00 -1.97
N ALA A 44 6.64 -5.67 -2.07
CA ALA A 44 5.64 -6.17 -1.13
C ALA A 44 5.48 -7.69 -1.24
N ASP A 45 5.43 -8.24 -2.46
CA ASP A 45 5.31 -9.68 -2.73
C ASP A 45 6.53 -10.46 -2.22
N ALA A 46 7.75 -9.97 -2.45
CA ALA A 46 8.97 -10.58 -1.92
C ALA A 46 8.95 -10.67 -0.38
N ILE A 47 8.48 -9.62 0.29
CA ILE A 47 8.34 -9.58 1.76
C ILE A 47 7.26 -10.57 2.21
N GLU A 48 6.09 -10.59 1.58
CA GLU A 48 4.97 -11.47 1.94
C GLU A 48 5.30 -12.96 1.77
N ARG A 49 6.14 -13.28 0.77
CA ARG A 49 6.67 -14.65 0.57
C ARG A 49 7.84 -15.01 1.48
N GLY A 50 8.43 -14.03 2.17
CA GLY A 50 9.66 -14.22 2.95
C GLY A 50 10.89 -14.46 2.06
N ASP A 51 10.86 -14.01 0.81
CA ASP A 51 11.93 -14.18 -0.17
C ASP A 51 12.90 -13.01 -0.11
N PHE A 52 13.73 -13.02 0.92
CA PHE A 52 14.69 -11.95 1.17
C PHE A 52 15.87 -11.93 0.19
N ASP A 53 16.11 -13.02 -0.53
CA ASP A 53 17.15 -13.08 -1.56
C ASP A 53 16.74 -12.25 -2.79
N HIS A 54 15.47 -12.30 -3.19
CA HIS A 54 14.92 -11.44 -4.25
C HIS A 54 14.65 -10.01 -3.78
N LEU A 55 14.32 -9.79 -2.52
CA LEU A 55 14.01 -8.46 -1.99
C LEU A 55 15.10 -7.42 -2.27
N GLN A 56 16.39 -7.83 -2.30
CA GLN A 56 17.48 -6.91 -2.62
C GLN A 56 17.38 -6.41 -4.08
N GLY A 57 16.96 -7.26 -5.01
CA GLY A 57 16.72 -6.90 -6.40
C GLY A 57 15.58 -5.89 -6.51
N GLU A 58 14.42 -6.24 -5.95
CA GLU A 58 13.20 -5.42 -6.00
C GLU A 58 13.40 -4.03 -5.37
N LEU A 59 14.16 -3.95 -4.27
CA LEU A 59 14.56 -2.67 -3.68
C LEU A 59 15.47 -1.86 -4.61
N GLY A 60 16.33 -2.54 -5.39
CA GLY A 60 17.17 -1.92 -6.41
C GLY A 60 16.34 -1.32 -7.54
N ASP A 61 15.33 -2.05 -8.03
CA ASP A 61 14.44 -1.64 -9.09
C ASP A 61 13.54 -0.48 -8.64
N LEU A 62 13.01 -0.53 -7.43
CA LEU A 62 12.28 0.60 -6.84
C LEU A 62 13.18 1.84 -6.66
N LEU A 63 14.43 1.68 -6.20
CA LEU A 63 15.39 2.77 -6.13
C LEU A 63 15.69 3.35 -7.52
N PHE A 64 15.78 2.51 -8.54
CA PHE A 64 15.99 2.93 -9.92
C PHE A 64 14.87 3.85 -10.41
N GLN A 65 13.60 3.60 -10.05
CA GLN A 65 12.49 4.50 -10.36
C GLN A 65 12.69 5.89 -9.74
N VAL A 66 13.15 5.96 -8.49
CA VAL A 66 13.44 7.26 -7.84
C VAL A 66 14.57 8.00 -8.56
N VAL A 67 15.63 7.30 -8.94
CA VAL A 67 16.74 7.86 -9.73
C VAL A 67 16.25 8.33 -11.09
N TYR A 68 15.34 7.59 -11.75
CA TYR A 68 14.76 7.92 -13.03
C TYR A 68 14.00 9.24 -12.99
N TYR A 69 13.09 9.40 -12.04
CA TYR A 69 12.36 10.68 -11.86
C TYR A 69 13.28 11.84 -11.54
N SER A 70 14.32 11.58 -10.75
CA SER A 70 15.30 12.62 -10.42
C SER A 70 16.10 13.08 -11.65
N GLN A 71 16.40 12.16 -12.57
CA GLN A 71 17.07 12.48 -13.84
C GLN A 71 16.15 13.29 -14.75
N LEU A 72 14.87 12.91 -14.88
CA LEU A 72 13.88 13.70 -15.64
C LEU A 72 13.78 15.13 -15.11
N ALA A 73 13.72 15.27 -13.77
CA ALA A 73 13.64 16.57 -13.12
C ALA A 73 14.90 17.41 -13.33
N ARG A 74 16.07 16.78 -13.31
CA ARG A 74 17.35 17.44 -13.63
C ARG A 74 17.41 17.94 -15.06
N GLU A 75 16.93 17.15 -16.03
CA GLU A 75 16.87 17.54 -17.45
C GLU A 75 15.97 18.76 -17.67
N GLU A 76 14.92 18.90 -16.85
CA GLU A 76 14.02 20.05 -16.85
C GLU A 76 14.48 21.22 -15.97
N GLY A 77 15.62 21.09 -15.29
CA GLY A 77 16.14 22.12 -14.37
C GLY A 77 15.30 22.34 -13.12
N ARG A 78 14.52 21.35 -12.67
CA ARG A 78 13.63 21.45 -11.51
C ARG A 78 14.34 21.10 -10.20
N PHE A 79 14.87 19.91 -10.12
CA PHE A 79 15.65 19.37 -9.00
C PHE A 79 16.47 18.16 -9.46
N GLU A 80 17.34 17.69 -8.58
CA GLU A 80 18.14 16.48 -8.79
C GLU A 80 18.07 15.54 -7.59
N PHE A 81 18.65 14.36 -7.69
CA PHE A 81 18.58 13.32 -6.66
C PHE A 81 19.05 13.78 -5.28
N ALA A 82 20.09 14.63 -5.21
CA ALA A 82 20.54 15.24 -3.95
C ALA A 82 19.43 16.04 -3.26
N GLY A 83 18.60 16.73 -4.03
CA GLY A 83 17.43 17.47 -3.52
C GLY A 83 16.35 16.53 -2.96
N VAL A 84 16.17 15.35 -3.55
CA VAL A 84 15.25 14.32 -3.01
C VAL A 84 15.74 13.82 -1.66
N ILE A 85 17.05 13.53 -1.53
CA ILE A 85 17.68 13.11 -0.27
C ILE A 85 17.53 14.21 0.80
N ASP A 86 17.88 15.45 0.47
CA ASP A 86 17.78 16.56 1.41
C ASP A 86 16.34 16.76 1.90
N SER A 87 15.38 16.74 0.99
CA SER A 87 13.95 16.89 1.29
C SER A 87 13.44 15.83 2.27
N ILE A 88 13.73 14.55 2.02
CA ILE A 88 13.28 13.47 2.91
C ILE A 88 14.00 13.50 4.24
N THR A 89 15.31 13.80 4.25
CA THR A 89 16.11 13.89 5.46
C THR A 89 15.60 15.00 6.39
N ARG A 90 15.41 16.22 5.88
CA ARG A 90 14.83 17.33 6.66
C ARG A 90 13.44 17.00 7.20
N LYS A 91 12.60 16.39 6.38
CA LYS A 91 11.27 15.97 6.79
C LYS A 91 11.33 14.94 7.93
N LEU A 92 12.22 13.95 7.87
CA LEU A 92 12.36 12.94 8.92
C LEU A 92 12.92 13.54 10.21
N ILE A 93 13.92 14.41 10.14
CA ILE A 93 14.45 15.14 11.30
C ILE A 93 13.32 15.93 11.98
N ARG A 94 12.55 16.71 11.22
CA ARG A 94 11.44 17.51 11.75
C ARG A 94 10.36 16.64 12.40
N ARG A 95 10.05 15.49 11.82
CA ARG A 95 9.01 14.56 12.32
C ARG A 95 9.46 13.70 13.50
N HIS A 96 10.75 13.68 13.82
CA HIS A 96 11.31 12.91 14.93
C HIS A 96 12.06 13.80 15.94
N PRO A 97 11.43 14.85 16.49
CA PRO A 97 12.10 15.76 17.43
C PRO A 97 12.47 15.05 18.73
N HIS A 98 11.92 13.87 19.00
CA HIS A 98 12.32 13.00 20.11
C HIS A 98 13.64 12.24 19.84
N VAL A 99 14.09 12.20 18.59
CA VAL A 99 15.41 11.66 18.18
C VAL A 99 16.36 12.78 17.83
N PHE A 100 15.86 13.86 17.24
CA PHE A 100 16.61 15.03 16.77
C PHE A 100 16.15 16.31 17.46
N PRO A 101 16.37 16.47 18.78
CA PRO A 101 15.80 17.60 19.55
C PRO A 101 16.35 18.96 19.12
N THR A 102 17.57 19.00 18.60
CA THR A 102 18.22 20.23 18.10
C THR A 102 17.98 20.46 16.61
N GLY A 103 17.34 19.53 15.92
CA GLY A 103 17.22 19.53 14.45
C GLY A 103 18.53 19.20 13.71
N ASP A 104 19.58 18.83 14.43
CA ASP A 104 20.86 18.41 13.85
C ASP A 104 20.90 16.88 13.69
N LEU A 105 21.17 16.42 12.47
CA LEU A 105 21.26 15.00 12.11
C LEU A 105 22.37 14.28 12.91
N TYR A 106 23.44 14.97 13.25
CA TYR A 106 24.63 14.42 13.89
C TYR A 106 24.75 14.74 15.38
N ALA A 107 23.69 15.33 15.96
CA ALA A 107 23.67 15.60 17.40
C ALA A 107 23.80 14.29 18.22
N PRO A 108 24.46 14.32 19.37
CA PRO A 108 24.53 13.17 20.26
C PRO A 108 23.15 12.66 20.67
N LEU A 109 22.99 11.34 20.76
CA LEU A 109 21.78 10.67 21.22
C LEU A 109 21.71 10.73 22.77
N ASP A 110 21.26 11.84 23.31
CA ASP A 110 20.99 12.00 24.75
C ASP A 110 19.58 12.54 24.93
N VAL A 111 18.58 11.71 24.63
CA VAL A 111 17.17 12.09 24.68
C VAL A 111 16.34 11.03 25.42
N PRO A 112 15.38 11.45 26.25
CA PRO A 112 14.45 10.53 26.90
C PRO A 112 13.62 9.77 25.85
N GLN A 113 13.46 8.46 26.06
CA GLN A 113 12.57 7.66 25.23
C GLN A 113 11.10 8.07 25.48
N LEU A 114 10.36 8.31 24.41
CA LEU A 114 8.91 8.50 24.45
C LEU A 114 8.19 7.17 24.27
N SER A 115 6.97 7.08 24.78
CA SER A 115 6.10 5.95 24.45
C SER A 115 5.64 6.01 22.98
N GLU A 116 5.26 4.85 22.44
CA GLU A 116 4.77 4.77 21.06
C GLU A 116 3.54 5.67 20.83
N GLU A 117 2.64 5.77 21.82
CA GLU A 117 1.47 6.66 21.78
C GLU A 117 1.85 8.13 21.72
N GLN A 118 2.81 8.56 22.53
CA GLN A 118 3.32 9.93 22.51
C GLN A 118 3.96 10.29 21.17
N VAL A 119 4.72 9.34 20.58
CA VAL A 119 5.30 9.52 19.24
C VAL A 119 4.21 9.66 18.18
N LYS A 120 3.17 8.82 18.21
CA LYS A 120 2.04 8.88 17.27
C LYS A 120 1.29 10.21 17.36
N GLN A 121 0.96 10.64 18.57
CA GLN A 121 0.26 11.91 18.79
C GLN A 121 1.05 13.10 18.25
N ARG A 122 2.35 13.15 18.56
CA ARG A 122 3.24 14.22 18.09
C ARG A 122 3.40 14.21 16.56
N TRP A 123 3.44 13.04 15.98
CA TRP A 123 3.52 12.88 14.53
C TRP A 123 2.27 13.39 13.79
N GLU A 124 1.08 13.12 14.32
CA GLU A 124 -0.17 13.64 13.74
C GLU A 124 -0.27 15.17 13.89
N GLN A 125 0.21 15.71 15.03
CA GLN A 125 0.28 17.17 15.23
C GLN A 125 1.22 17.82 14.20
N ILE A 126 2.44 17.33 14.04
CA ILE A 126 3.41 17.87 13.08
C ILE A 126 2.86 17.79 11.64
N LYS A 127 2.20 16.70 11.28
CA LYS A 127 1.55 16.59 9.96
C LYS A 127 0.41 17.58 9.77
N ALA A 128 -0.33 17.91 10.81
CA ALA A 128 -1.37 18.93 10.75
C ALA A 128 -0.76 20.32 10.51
N GLU A 129 0.32 20.66 11.21
CA GLU A 129 1.08 21.90 11.03
C GLU A 129 1.64 21.98 9.60
N GLU A 130 2.26 20.90 9.07
CA GLU A 130 2.78 20.84 7.71
C GLU A 130 1.71 21.04 6.63
N ARG A 131 0.47 20.60 6.87
CA ARG A 131 -0.64 20.86 5.95
C ARG A 131 -1.06 22.33 5.96
N ALA A 132 -1.15 22.92 7.14
CA ALA A 132 -1.48 24.33 7.29
C ALA A 132 -0.43 25.23 6.61
N GLU A 133 0.85 24.90 6.74
CA GLU A 133 1.95 25.64 6.11
C GLU A 133 1.95 25.58 4.57
N LYS A 134 1.44 24.48 3.98
CA LYS A 134 1.45 24.28 2.51
C LYS A 134 0.28 24.92 1.79
N SER A 135 -0.69 25.45 2.49
CA SER A 135 -1.89 26.03 1.89
C SER A 135 -1.83 27.55 1.88
N ASP A 136 -2.11 28.13 0.73
CA ASP A 136 -2.32 29.59 0.60
C ASP A 136 -3.63 30.07 1.25
N ALA A 137 -4.57 29.12 1.56
CA ALA A 137 -5.84 29.38 2.21
C ALA A 137 -6.18 28.27 3.23
N PRO A 138 -5.48 28.19 4.38
CA PRO A 138 -5.65 27.10 5.36
C PRO A 138 -7.08 26.93 5.87
N GLU A 139 -7.87 27.99 5.88
CA GLU A 139 -9.27 27.99 6.35
C GLU A 139 -10.24 27.31 5.37
N GLN A 140 -9.82 27.05 4.13
CA GLN A 140 -10.65 26.42 3.08
C GLN A 140 -10.25 24.97 2.77
N LEU A 141 -9.21 24.44 3.43
CA LEU A 141 -8.75 23.05 3.20
C LEU A 141 -9.75 22.05 3.77
N SER A 142 -10.17 21.13 2.92
CA SER A 142 -10.79 19.90 3.40
C SER A 142 -9.75 19.01 4.11
N LEU A 143 -10.16 18.34 5.18
CA LEU A 143 -9.35 17.30 5.84
C LEU A 143 -8.95 16.18 4.88
N LEU A 144 -9.63 16.05 3.76
CA LEU A 144 -9.48 14.97 2.79
C LEU A 144 -8.61 15.35 1.58
N ASP A 145 -8.26 16.64 1.41
CA ASP A 145 -7.59 17.15 0.19
C ASP A 145 -6.23 16.51 -0.09
N ASP A 146 -5.49 16.10 0.94
CA ASP A 146 -4.17 15.49 0.79
C ASP A 146 -4.19 13.95 0.72
N VAL A 147 -5.38 13.34 0.56
CA VAL A 147 -5.50 11.89 0.32
C VAL A 147 -5.39 11.60 -1.17
N PRO A 148 -4.27 11.01 -1.64
CA PRO A 148 -4.07 10.81 -3.07
C PRO A 148 -5.17 9.97 -3.71
N THR A 149 -5.67 10.39 -4.87
CA THR A 149 -6.72 9.67 -5.62
C THR A 149 -6.20 8.40 -6.31
N ALA A 150 -4.89 8.34 -6.59
CA ALA A 150 -4.24 7.21 -7.23
C ALA A 150 -3.91 6.03 -6.29
N LEU A 151 -4.25 6.13 -5.00
CA LEU A 151 -4.08 5.00 -4.08
C LEU A 151 -5.01 3.85 -4.44
N PRO A 152 -4.61 2.58 -4.16
CA PRO A 152 -5.54 1.45 -4.17
C PRO A 152 -6.77 1.74 -3.33
N SER A 153 -7.94 1.29 -3.80
CA SER A 153 -9.24 1.75 -3.25
C SER A 153 -9.38 1.46 -1.76
N LEU A 154 -8.97 0.28 -1.29
CA LEU A 154 -9.05 -0.07 0.14
C LEU A 154 -8.10 0.81 0.98
N SER A 155 -6.88 1.02 0.50
CA SER A 155 -5.90 1.91 1.15
C SER A 155 -6.40 3.35 1.20
N ARG A 156 -7.07 3.82 0.13
CA ARG A 156 -7.66 5.15 0.08
C ARG A 156 -8.81 5.29 1.06
N ALA A 157 -9.74 4.33 1.08
CA ALA A 157 -10.86 4.30 2.02
C ALA A 157 -10.37 4.36 3.48
N ALA A 158 -9.39 3.51 3.85
CA ALA A 158 -8.79 3.53 5.18
C ALA A 158 -8.20 4.90 5.56
N LYS A 159 -7.55 5.59 4.60
CA LYS A 159 -7.00 6.94 4.84
C LYS A 159 -8.09 7.99 4.99
N LEU A 160 -9.15 7.95 4.18
CA LEU A 160 -10.29 8.86 4.30
C LEU A 160 -10.95 8.73 5.67
N GLN A 161 -11.26 7.50 6.09
CA GLN A 161 -11.85 7.20 7.40
C GLN A 161 -10.93 7.63 8.55
N LYS A 162 -9.62 7.37 8.44
CA LYS A 162 -8.64 7.84 9.43
C LYS A 162 -8.61 9.37 9.53
N ARG A 163 -8.80 10.09 8.44
CA ARG A 163 -8.88 11.55 8.46
C ARG A 163 -10.16 12.03 9.16
N ALA A 164 -11.29 11.45 8.82
CA ALA A 164 -12.57 11.78 9.45
C ALA A 164 -12.53 11.51 10.97
N SER A 165 -11.90 10.41 11.40
CA SER A 165 -11.77 10.08 12.83
C SER A 165 -11.00 11.12 13.66
N GLN A 166 -10.07 11.85 13.04
CA GLN A 166 -9.29 12.89 13.74
C GLN A 166 -10.13 14.08 14.26
N VAL A 167 -11.31 14.30 13.68
CA VAL A 167 -12.26 15.33 14.10
C VAL A 167 -13.47 14.77 14.83
N GLY A 168 -13.39 13.52 15.29
CA GLY A 168 -14.44 12.87 16.05
C GLY A 168 -15.55 12.23 15.20
N PHE A 169 -15.40 12.21 13.87
CA PHE A 169 -16.32 11.47 12.99
C PHE A 169 -15.86 10.01 12.90
N ASP A 170 -16.17 9.24 13.94
CA ASP A 170 -15.79 7.83 14.07
C ASP A 170 -16.71 7.09 15.05
N TRP A 171 -16.80 5.79 14.88
CA TRP A 171 -17.47 4.91 15.82
C TRP A 171 -16.63 4.74 17.10
N PRO A 172 -17.26 4.61 18.27
CA PRO A 172 -16.53 4.52 19.53
C PRO A 172 -15.76 3.18 19.72
N SER A 173 -16.13 2.15 18.97
CA SER A 173 -15.50 0.82 19.02
C SER A 173 -15.80 0.02 17.74
N ALA A 174 -15.20 -1.20 17.64
CA ALA A 174 -15.42 -2.08 16.49
C ALA A 174 -16.84 -2.68 16.43
N LEU A 175 -17.54 -2.86 17.57
CA LEU A 175 -18.86 -3.51 17.57
C LEU A 175 -19.92 -2.75 16.78
N PRO A 176 -20.12 -1.42 16.95
CA PRO A 176 -21.03 -0.67 16.08
C PRO A 176 -20.66 -0.72 14.59
N VAL A 177 -19.35 -0.84 14.27
CA VAL A 177 -18.92 -1.00 12.88
C VAL A 177 -19.34 -2.36 12.30
N VAL A 178 -19.36 -3.42 13.13
CA VAL A 178 -19.90 -4.72 12.71
C VAL A 178 -21.39 -4.62 12.41
N ASP A 179 -22.13 -3.86 13.19
CA ASP A 179 -23.57 -3.66 12.94
C ASP A 179 -23.79 -2.87 11.65
N ASN A 180 -22.99 -1.84 11.38
CA ASN A 180 -23.03 -1.12 10.11
C ASN A 180 -22.69 -2.04 8.91
N VAL A 181 -21.68 -2.93 9.00
CA VAL A 181 -21.39 -3.91 7.94
C VAL A 181 -22.60 -4.82 7.66
N ARG A 182 -23.41 -5.15 8.67
CA ARG A 182 -24.65 -5.95 8.48
C ARG A 182 -25.74 -5.12 7.81
N GLU A 183 -25.89 -3.87 8.19
CA GLU A 183 -26.81 -2.92 7.57
C GLU A 183 -26.51 -2.77 6.08
N GLU A 184 -25.27 -2.48 5.70
CA GLU A 184 -24.86 -2.41 4.29
C GLU A 184 -25.12 -3.72 3.52
N LEU A 185 -24.96 -4.88 4.16
CA LEU A 185 -25.29 -6.16 3.54
C LEU A 185 -26.80 -6.30 3.31
N ASP A 186 -27.64 -5.85 4.25
CA ASP A 186 -29.10 -5.88 4.12
C ASP A 186 -29.54 -4.92 2.99
N GLU A 187 -28.93 -3.75 2.83
CA GLU A 187 -29.19 -2.80 1.74
C GLU A 187 -28.80 -3.37 0.37
N VAL A 188 -27.68 -4.11 0.26
CA VAL A 188 -27.37 -4.89 -0.95
C VAL A 188 -28.50 -5.89 -1.28
N LEU A 189 -29.05 -6.59 -0.28
CA LEU A 189 -30.15 -7.56 -0.50
C LEU A 189 -31.45 -6.87 -0.93
N GLU A 190 -31.75 -5.70 -0.41
CA GLU A 190 -32.90 -4.88 -0.83
C GLU A 190 -32.75 -4.42 -2.29
N ALA A 191 -31.58 -3.85 -2.64
CA ALA A 191 -31.29 -3.43 -4.02
C ALA A 191 -31.36 -4.61 -5.02
N MET A 192 -30.89 -5.80 -4.60
CA MET A 192 -31.04 -7.02 -5.41
C MET A 192 -32.49 -7.43 -5.61
N ALA A 193 -33.37 -7.28 -4.61
CA ALA A 193 -34.79 -7.61 -4.72
C ALA A 193 -35.51 -6.67 -5.69
N GLU A 194 -35.06 -5.41 -5.78
CA GLU A 194 -35.61 -4.40 -6.71
C GLU A 194 -35.04 -4.53 -8.14
N ASN A 195 -34.01 -5.35 -8.35
CA ASN A 195 -33.27 -5.50 -9.61
C ASN A 195 -32.68 -4.17 -10.14
N ASP A 196 -32.34 -3.24 -9.26
CA ASP A 196 -31.68 -1.98 -9.61
C ASP A 196 -30.17 -2.14 -9.64
N SER A 197 -29.62 -2.26 -10.85
CA SER A 197 -28.15 -2.45 -11.03
C SER A 197 -27.34 -1.26 -10.54
N ALA A 198 -27.87 -0.05 -10.53
CA ALA A 198 -27.14 1.12 -10.05
C ALA A 198 -27.11 1.13 -8.52
N ALA A 199 -28.24 0.86 -7.86
CA ALA A 199 -28.32 0.71 -6.42
C ALA A 199 -27.44 -0.45 -5.93
N ILE A 200 -27.49 -1.63 -6.59
CA ILE A 200 -26.60 -2.77 -6.24
C ILE A 200 -25.12 -2.36 -6.27
N ALA A 201 -24.70 -1.59 -7.27
CA ALA A 201 -23.29 -1.16 -7.38
C ALA A 201 -22.90 -0.17 -6.27
N ASP A 202 -23.82 0.70 -5.86
CA ASP A 202 -23.65 1.68 -4.79
C ASP A 202 -23.52 0.97 -3.45
N GLU A 203 -24.49 0.13 -3.10
CA GLU A 203 -24.50 -0.62 -1.82
C GLU A 203 -23.33 -1.60 -1.68
N VAL A 204 -22.90 -2.24 -2.77
CA VAL A 204 -21.66 -3.05 -2.75
C VAL A 204 -20.43 -2.16 -2.47
N GLY A 205 -20.42 -0.94 -2.96
CA GLY A 205 -19.36 0.04 -2.64
C GLY A 205 -19.36 0.40 -1.15
N ASP A 206 -20.51 0.65 -0.56
CA ASP A 206 -20.69 1.02 0.84
C ASP A 206 -20.35 -0.17 1.77
N LEU A 207 -20.77 -1.37 1.42
CA LEU A 207 -20.37 -2.59 2.13
C LEU A 207 -18.83 -2.77 2.15
N LEU A 208 -18.15 -2.55 1.02
CA LEU A 208 -16.67 -2.60 0.97
C LEU A 208 -16.05 -1.50 1.84
N PHE A 209 -16.62 -0.29 1.82
CA PHE A 209 -16.14 0.83 2.63
C PHE A 209 -16.34 0.57 4.13
N ALA A 210 -17.48 0.01 4.54
CA ALA A 210 -17.75 -0.40 5.92
C ALA A 210 -16.81 -1.54 6.37
N ALA A 211 -16.53 -2.52 5.50
CA ALA A 211 -15.54 -3.57 5.78
C ALA A 211 -14.12 -3.02 5.99
N VAL A 212 -13.70 -2.01 5.22
CA VAL A 212 -12.43 -1.30 5.44
C VAL A 212 -12.43 -0.58 6.80
N ASN A 213 -13.54 0.03 7.20
CA ASN A 213 -13.67 0.67 8.49
C ASN A 213 -13.52 -0.34 9.66
N LEU A 214 -14.12 -1.51 9.51
CA LEU A 214 -13.95 -2.60 10.48
C LEU A 214 -12.48 -3.03 10.59
N ALA A 215 -11.78 -3.22 9.46
CA ALA A 215 -10.36 -3.54 9.44
C ALA A 215 -9.54 -2.47 10.19
N ARG A 216 -9.82 -1.18 9.94
CA ARG A 216 -9.17 -0.06 10.63
C ARG A 216 -9.38 -0.10 12.14
N HIS A 217 -10.60 -0.34 12.62
CA HIS A 217 -10.90 -0.47 14.04
C HIS A 217 -10.19 -1.66 14.69
N LEU A 218 -9.99 -2.74 13.95
CA LEU A 218 -9.25 -3.93 14.37
C LEU A 218 -7.72 -3.79 14.20
N LYS A 219 -7.22 -2.62 13.71
CA LYS A 219 -5.81 -2.34 13.43
C LYS A 219 -5.22 -3.29 12.38
N VAL A 220 -6.03 -3.71 11.43
CA VAL A 220 -5.64 -4.53 10.28
C VAL A 220 -5.54 -3.63 9.06
N ASP A 221 -4.46 -3.73 8.29
CA ASP A 221 -4.37 -3.07 6.98
C ASP A 221 -5.23 -3.83 5.97
N PRO A 222 -6.27 -3.20 5.38
CA PRO A 222 -7.24 -3.90 4.55
C PRO A 222 -6.65 -4.39 3.21
N GLU A 223 -5.69 -3.65 2.64
CA GLU A 223 -5.02 -4.02 1.39
C GLU A 223 -4.17 -5.26 1.59
N THR A 224 -3.33 -5.27 2.62
CA THR A 224 -2.50 -6.42 3.00
C THR A 224 -3.35 -7.64 3.37
N ALA A 225 -4.45 -7.43 4.10
CA ALA A 225 -5.35 -8.51 4.47
C ALA A 225 -5.99 -9.19 3.25
N LEU A 226 -6.42 -8.39 2.26
CA LEU A 226 -7.01 -8.92 1.03
C LEU A 226 -5.97 -9.60 0.14
N ARG A 227 -4.74 -9.04 0.02
CA ARG A 227 -3.64 -9.74 -0.67
C ARG A 227 -3.34 -11.09 -0.04
N GLY A 228 -3.26 -11.17 1.28
CA GLY A 228 -3.10 -12.43 1.99
C GLY A 228 -4.24 -13.42 1.76
N ALA A 229 -5.48 -12.94 1.61
CA ALA A 229 -6.62 -13.78 1.25
C ALA A 229 -6.52 -14.30 -0.20
N ASN A 230 -6.07 -13.45 -1.15
CA ASN A 230 -5.83 -13.84 -2.53
C ASN A 230 -4.74 -14.93 -2.61
N ALA A 231 -3.59 -14.72 -1.99
CA ALA A 231 -2.51 -15.70 -1.95
C ALA A 231 -2.96 -17.03 -1.33
N LYS A 232 -3.78 -16.99 -0.27
CA LYS A 232 -4.38 -18.18 0.34
C LYS A 232 -5.35 -18.88 -0.62
N PHE A 233 -6.16 -18.14 -1.37
CA PHE A 233 -7.04 -18.69 -2.39
C PHE A 233 -6.24 -19.40 -3.48
N GLU A 234 -5.20 -18.76 -4.04
CA GLU A 234 -4.34 -19.32 -5.07
C GLU A 234 -3.66 -20.62 -4.61
N ARG A 235 -3.08 -20.63 -3.41
CA ARG A 235 -2.43 -21.84 -2.89
C ARG A 235 -3.40 -23.02 -2.81
N ARG A 236 -4.62 -22.77 -2.32
CA ARG A 236 -5.65 -23.82 -2.22
C ARG A 236 -6.16 -24.27 -3.57
N PHE A 237 -6.30 -23.35 -4.51
CA PHE A 237 -6.73 -23.68 -5.86
C PHE A 237 -5.65 -24.48 -6.60
N ARG A 238 -4.37 -24.11 -6.47
CA ARG A 238 -3.25 -24.90 -6.99
C ARG A 238 -3.18 -26.31 -6.39
N PHE A 239 -3.56 -26.48 -5.14
CA PHE A 239 -3.71 -27.82 -4.54
C PHE A 239 -4.79 -28.64 -5.26
N ILE A 240 -5.96 -28.05 -5.56
CA ILE A 240 -7.02 -28.72 -6.32
C ILE A 240 -6.50 -29.12 -7.70
N GLU A 241 -5.87 -28.20 -8.42
CA GLU A 241 -5.29 -28.48 -9.73
C GLU A 241 -4.27 -29.63 -9.68
N GLN A 242 -3.42 -29.66 -8.65
CA GLN A 242 -2.46 -30.74 -8.48
C GLN A 242 -3.13 -32.08 -8.20
N ALA A 243 -4.10 -32.13 -7.30
CA ALA A 243 -4.86 -33.34 -6.99
C ALA A 243 -5.59 -33.91 -8.22
N LEU A 244 -6.13 -33.04 -9.07
CA LEU A 244 -6.77 -33.44 -10.32
C LEU A 244 -5.77 -33.89 -11.37
N ARG A 245 -4.60 -33.24 -11.47
CA ARG A 245 -3.50 -33.72 -12.35
C ARG A 245 -3.03 -35.12 -11.97
N ASP A 246 -2.90 -35.40 -10.68
CA ASP A 246 -2.46 -36.72 -10.18
C ASP A 246 -3.46 -37.82 -10.54
N THR A 247 -4.74 -37.51 -10.63
CA THR A 247 -5.82 -38.42 -11.05
C THR A 247 -6.09 -38.35 -12.56
N ARG A 248 -5.39 -37.52 -13.32
CA ARG A 248 -5.59 -37.25 -14.75
C ARG A 248 -7.02 -36.85 -15.10
N ARG A 249 -7.69 -36.13 -14.20
CA ARG A 249 -9.07 -35.66 -14.40
C ARG A 249 -9.04 -34.20 -14.76
N PRO A 250 -9.68 -33.76 -15.86
CA PRO A 250 -9.86 -32.37 -16.19
C PRO A 250 -10.74 -31.67 -15.15
N ILE A 251 -10.43 -30.40 -14.81
CA ILE A 251 -11.19 -29.63 -13.83
C ILE A 251 -12.63 -29.34 -14.31
N GLU A 252 -12.80 -29.24 -15.62
CA GLU A 252 -14.10 -29.00 -16.27
C GLU A 252 -15.07 -30.17 -16.11
N ASP A 253 -14.56 -31.37 -15.82
CA ASP A 253 -15.34 -32.56 -15.57
C ASP A 253 -15.74 -32.75 -14.10
N CYS A 254 -15.40 -31.78 -13.24
CA CYS A 254 -15.67 -31.85 -11.81
C CYS A 254 -16.92 -31.07 -11.45
N THR A 255 -17.72 -31.61 -10.54
CA THR A 255 -18.84 -30.85 -9.94
C THR A 255 -18.32 -29.88 -8.88
N LEU A 256 -19.14 -28.88 -8.53
CA LEU A 256 -18.80 -27.93 -7.48
C LEU A 256 -18.57 -28.63 -6.13
N GLU A 257 -19.36 -29.64 -5.82
CA GLU A 257 -19.24 -30.42 -4.57
C GLU A 257 -17.91 -31.18 -4.50
N GLU A 258 -17.41 -31.69 -5.61
CA GLU A 258 -16.11 -32.37 -5.69
C GLU A 258 -14.97 -31.38 -5.51
N LEU A 259 -15.07 -30.20 -6.14
CA LEU A 259 -14.09 -29.12 -5.98
C LEU A 259 -14.08 -28.57 -4.54
N ASP A 260 -15.23 -28.43 -3.90
CA ASP A 260 -15.34 -27.99 -2.50
C ASP A 260 -14.78 -29.05 -1.53
N ALA A 261 -14.93 -30.33 -1.82
CA ALA A 261 -14.30 -31.40 -1.05
C ALA A 261 -12.75 -31.28 -1.08
N LEU A 262 -12.17 -31.07 -2.26
CA LEU A 262 -10.72 -30.84 -2.44
C LEU A 262 -10.28 -29.53 -1.77
N TRP A 263 -11.08 -28.47 -1.85
CA TRP A 263 -10.85 -27.23 -1.11
C TRP A 263 -10.82 -27.45 0.40
N GLY A 264 -11.72 -28.27 0.91
CA GLY A 264 -11.74 -28.71 2.31
C GLY A 264 -10.47 -29.48 2.71
N GLU A 265 -9.93 -30.29 1.82
CA GLU A 265 -8.64 -30.99 2.03
C GLU A 265 -7.47 -30.02 2.11
N ALA A 266 -7.40 -29.07 1.17
CA ALA A 266 -6.38 -28.01 1.18
C ALA A 266 -6.37 -27.26 2.51
N LYS A 267 -7.56 -26.86 3.02
CA LYS A 267 -7.69 -26.21 4.34
C LYS A 267 -7.16 -27.08 5.49
N ARG A 268 -7.42 -28.38 5.48
CA ARG A 268 -6.94 -29.31 6.52
C ARG A 268 -5.43 -29.45 6.50
N GLN A 269 -4.84 -29.56 5.32
CA GLN A 269 -3.38 -29.64 5.17
C GLN A 269 -2.67 -28.39 5.68
N GLU A 270 -3.14 -27.20 5.29
CA GLU A 270 -2.57 -25.93 5.80
C GLU A 270 -2.61 -25.86 7.32
N LYS A 271 -3.74 -26.27 7.93
CA LYS A 271 -3.89 -26.24 9.40
C LYS A 271 -2.92 -27.19 10.10
N ASN A 272 -2.69 -28.37 9.53
CA ASN A 272 -1.76 -29.36 10.10
C ASN A 272 -0.31 -28.89 9.98
N MET A 273 0.08 -28.25 8.87
CA MET A 273 1.42 -27.68 8.68
C MET A 273 1.68 -26.54 9.68
N SER A 274 0.70 -25.67 9.93
CA SER A 274 0.81 -24.57 10.89
C SER A 274 0.85 -25.01 12.36
N SER A 275 0.47 -26.26 12.66
CA SER A 275 0.45 -26.80 14.03
C SER A 275 1.74 -27.54 14.39
N CYS A 276 2.64 -27.76 13.43
CA CYS A 276 3.91 -28.48 13.60
C CYS A 276 5.15 -27.57 13.57
N GLY A 277 4.99 -26.27 13.41
CA GLY A 277 6.03 -25.23 13.48
C GLY A 277 5.80 -24.29 14.65
#